data_2ea219bacc748fde32e682cec8c9dda2
#
_entry.id   2ea219bacc748fde32e682cec8c9dda2
#
_cell.length_a   1.000
_cell.length_b   1.000
_cell.length_c   1.000
_cell.angle_alpha   90.00
_cell.angle_beta   90.00
_cell.angle_gamma   90.00
#
_symmetry.space_group_name_H-M   'P 1'
#
loop_
_entity.id
_entity.type
_entity.pdbx_description
1 polymer ?
#
loop_
_entity_poly.entity_id
_entity_poly.type
_entity_poly.pdbx_seq_one_letter_code
_entity_poly.pdbx_strand_id
1 'polypeptide(L)'
;MIDKQYAGTFRATIFQVPTPLGKGVLVSPTVDGTLIVGPTAEDIGDKSDTRTTADGMRKVIESATRVWDQVPIGGVIATLSGLRAHGDQGDFVVGEVPDAPFFFNAAAMESPGLTAAPAVAEWLAEQIGRTLNAQRSTFNVQHTAAWKPFRAMTDAERVAAIAEDPSYGRIVCRCENVTEAEVRAAIRCRIGARTLDDVKRRTRAGMGRCQGGFCTPRVVAILCEELGLKPEQITKFGGGSNLLVTTPGARPATLGLSPERCESCVERREVCHD
;
A
#
# COMPACT_ATOMS: atom_id res chain seq x y z
N MET A 1 2.31 12.99 -5.27
CA MET A 1 0.87 12.78 -4.93
C MET A 1 0.31 14.06 -4.34
N ILE A 2 -0.83 14.51 -4.82
CA ILE A 2 -1.50 15.76 -4.45
C ILE A 2 -2.75 15.45 -3.64
N ASP A 3 -3.04 16.29 -2.67
CA ASP A 3 -4.12 16.14 -1.69
C ASP A 3 -5.52 16.06 -2.32
N LYS A 4 -6.45 15.39 -1.62
CA LYS A 4 -7.85 15.21 -2.01
C LYS A 4 -8.63 16.53 -2.16
N GLN A 5 -8.16 17.65 -1.61
CA GLN A 5 -8.81 18.95 -1.83
C GLN A 5 -8.87 19.35 -3.30
N TYR A 6 -8.02 18.72 -4.14
CA TYR A 6 -8.00 18.90 -5.59
C TYR A 6 -8.75 17.77 -6.33
N ALA A 7 -9.51 16.93 -5.59
CA ALA A 7 -10.35 15.90 -6.19
C ALA A 7 -11.34 16.54 -7.19
N GLY A 8 -11.53 15.87 -8.32
CA GLY A 8 -12.44 16.35 -9.36
C GLY A 8 -11.86 17.38 -10.34
N THR A 9 -10.63 17.88 -10.13
CA THR A 9 -9.93 18.71 -11.13
C THR A 9 -9.80 17.98 -12.47
N PHE A 10 -9.52 16.68 -12.41
CA PHE A 10 -9.48 15.82 -13.59
C PHE A 10 -10.39 14.60 -13.38
N ARG A 11 -11.08 14.20 -14.44
CA ARG A 11 -11.95 13.00 -14.47
C ARG A 11 -11.30 11.80 -15.14
N ALA A 12 -10.16 12.04 -15.81
CA ALA A 12 -9.41 11.04 -16.56
C ALA A 12 -7.91 11.32 -16.42
N THR A 13 -7.09 10.33 -16.72
CA THR A 13 -5.65 10.52 -16.85
C THR A 13 -5.34 11.39 -18.07
N ILE A 14 -4.56 12.44 -17.86
CA ILE A 14 -4.08 13.31 -18.93
C ILE A 14 -2.69 12.85 -19.33
N PHE A 15 -2.54 12.55 -20.60
CA PHE A 15 -1.26 12.21 -21.24
C PHE A 15 -0.70 13.43 -21.98
N GLN A 16 0.60 13.57 -21.96
CA GLN A 16 1.29 14.48 -22.87
C GLN A 16 1.44 13.82 -24.25
N VAL A 17 1.76 14.63 -25.26
CA VAL A 17 2.16 14.11 -26.56
C VAL A 17 3.41 13.24 -26.37
N PRO A 18 3.40 11.97 -26.83
CA PRO A 18 4.55 11.10 -26.69
C PRO A 18 5.80 11.68 -27.36
N THR A 19 6.94 11.44 -26.73
CA THR A 19 8.25 11.78 -27.27
C THR A 19 9.07 10.49 -27.48
N PRO A 20 10.23 10.54 -28.15
CA PRO A 20 11.12 9.37 -28.22
C PRO A 20 11.52 8.81 -26.83
N LEU A 21 11.42 9.62 -25.77
CA LEU A 21 11.66 9.21 -24.37
C LEU A 21 10.41 8.57 -23.70
N GLY A 22 9.31 8.37 -24.44
CA GLY A 22 8.11 7.72 -23.98
C GLY A 22 6.93 8.69 -23.70
N LYS A 23 6.01 8.25 -22.82
CA LYS A 23 4.71 8.91 -22.58
C LYS A 23 4.81 10.19 -21.75
N GLY A 24 5.97 10.49 -21.17
CA GLY A 24 6.18 11.65 -20.31
C GLY A 24 5.46 11.56 -18.97
N VAL A 25 5.33 12.71 -18.31
CA VAL A 25 4.64 12.86 -17.01
C VAL A 25 3.14 12.93 -17.24
N LEU A 26 2.41 12.15 -16.48
CA LEU A 26 0.94 12.08 -16.48
C LEU A 26 0.36 12.84 -15.30
N VAL A 27 -0.87 13.30 -15.42
CA VAL A 27 -1.71 13.76 -14.30
C VAL A 27 -2.90 12.84 -14.23
N SER A 28 -3.02 12.10 -13.12
CA SER A 28 -3.99 11.00 -12.99
C SER A 28 -4.79 11.12 -11.69
N PRO A 29 -6.12 11.17 -11.75
CA PRO A 29 -6.94 11.02 -10.55
C PRO A 29 -6.86 9.57 -10.04
N THR A 30 -6.89 9.43 -8.72
CA THR A 30 -7.01 8.11 -8.08
C THR A 30 -8.45 7.85 -7.65
N VAL A 31 -8.80 6.59 -7.47
CA VAL A 31 -10.11 6.16 -6.96
C VAL A 31 -10.42 6.70 -5.56
N ASP A 32 -9.39 7.08 -4.82
CA ASP A 32 -9.52 7.62 -3.47
C ASP A 32 -9.56 9.17 -3.43
N GLY A 33 -9.54 9.82 -4.58
CA GLY A 33 -9.68 11.28 -4.73
C GLY A 33 -8.38 12.09 -4.65
N THR A 34 -7.21 11.46 -4.51
CA THR A 34 -5.94 12.16 -4.69
C THR A 34 -5.58 12.27 -6.17
N LEU A 35 -4.60 13.12 -6.51
CA LEU A 35 -4.01 13.14 -7.85
C LEU A 35 -2.57 12.63 -7.79
N ILE A 36 -2.19 11.81 -8.77
CA ILE A 36 -0.80 11.41 -8.99
C ILE A 36 -0.26 12.18 -10.18
N VAL A 37 0.90 12.79 -9.99
CA VAL A 37 1.64 13.49 -11.03
C VAL A 37 3.00 12.81 -11.19
N GLY A 38 3.31 12.35 -12.38
CA GLY A 38 4.51 11.55 -12.68
C GLY A 38 4.21 10.48 -13.72
N PRO A 39 5.12 9.52 -13.90
CA PRO A 39 6.45 9.41 -13.29
C PRO A 39 7.55 10.11 -14.08
N THR A 40 8.76 10.15 -13.53
CA THR A 40 10.01 10.12 -14.31
C THR A 40 10.37 8.66 -14.62
N ALA A 41 11.26 8.43 -15.55
CA ALA A 41 11.88 7.14 -15.82
C ALA A 41 13.36 7.40 -16.15
N GLU A 42 14.24 6.91 -15.29
CA GLU A 42 15.68 7.13 -15.40
C GLU A 42 16.41 5.82 -15.10
N ASP A 43 17.35 5.46 -15.95
CA ASP A 43 18.24 4.34 -15.70
C ASP A 43 19.26 4.73 -14.65
N ILE A 44 19.43 3.89 -13.63
CA ILE A 44 20.34 4.14 -12.52
C ILE A 44 21.29 2.96 -12.32
N GLY A 45 22.54 3.27 -11.92
CA GLY A 45 23.55 2.23 -11.66
C GLY A 45 23.33 1.47 -10.36
N ASP A 46 22.84 2.15 -9.32
CA ASP A 46 22.54 1.53 -8.02
C ASP A 46 21.11 0.96 -8.00
N LYS A 47 20.99 -0.35 -8.15
CA LYS A 47 19.71 -1.07 -8.15
C LYS A 47 19.01 -1.14 -6.78
N SER A 48 19.55 -0.52 -5.75
CA SER A 48 18.92 -0.37 -4.44
C SER A 48 18.42 1.06 -4.16
N ASP A 49 18.74 2.03 -5.02
CA ASP A 49 18.38 3.44 -4.82
C ASP A 49 16.89 3.70 -5.12
N THR A 50 16.14 3.89 -4.05
CA THR A 50 14.71 4.27 -4.10
C THR A 50 14.46 5.70 -3.62
N ARG A 51 15.48 6.54 -3.55
CA ARG A 51 15.36 7.91 -3.06
C ARG A 51 14.59 8.78 -4.05
N THR A 52 13.80 9.70 -3.53
CA THR A 52 13.28 10.83 -4.30
C THR A 52 14.34 11.93 -4.36
N THR A 53 14.50 12.57 -5.52
CA THR A 53 15.49 13.62 -5.74
C THR A 53 14.84 14.96 -6.06
N ALA A 54 15.52 16.06 -5.74
CA ALA A 54 15.08 17.39 -6.10
C ALA A 54 14.96 17.57 -7.63
N ASP A 55 15.89 16.97 -8.38
CA ASP A 55 15.87 16.99 -9.84
C ASP A 55 14.68 16.23 -10.43
N GLY A 56 14.41 15.03 -9.92
CA GLY A 56 13.23 14.26 -10.33
C GLY A 56 11.94 15.01 -10.03
N MET A 57 11.83 15.66 -8.87
CA MET A 57 10.67 16.49 -8.53
C MET A 57 10.54 17.69 -9.47
N ARG A 58 11.64 18.38 -9.79
CA ARG A 58 11.63 19.49 -10.73
C ARG A 58 11.16 19.06 -12.11
N LYS A 59 11.70 17.97 -12.65
CA LYS A 59 11.27 17.37 -13.92
C LYS A 59 9.77 17.06 -13.94
N VAL A 60 9.25 16.48 -12.87
CA VAL A 60 7.81 16.17 -12.74
C VAL A 60 6.99 17.45 -12.79
N ILE A 61 7.36 18.50 -12.02
CA ILE A 61 6.61 19.76 -11.96
C ILE A 61 6.66 20.47 -13.30
N GLU A 62 7.84 20.67 -13.87
CA GLU A 62 8.03 21.34 -15.17
C GLU A 62 7.27 20.64 -16.29
N SER A 63 7.26 19.31 -16.29
CA SER A 63 6.53 18.56 -17.28
C SER A 63 5.01 18.63 -17.05
N ALA A 64 4.56 18.59 -15.82
CA ALA A 64 3.14 18.68 -15.48
C ALA A 64 2.56 20.06 -15.82
N THR A 65 3.33 21.15 -15.71
CA THR A 65 2.87 22.51 -16.06
C THR A 65 2.52 22.68 -17.54
N ARG A 66 2.96 21.76 -18.40
CA ARG A 66 2.55 21.76 -19.82
C ARG A 66 1.08 21.38 -20.03
N VAL A 67 0.48 20.66 -19.08
CA VAL A 67 -0.90 20.18 -19.14
C VAL A 67 -1.76 20.74 -18.01
N TRP A 68 -1.15 21.32 -17.01
CA TRP A 68 -1.79 21.94 -15.86
C TRP A 68 -0.98 23.14 -15.39
N ASP A 69 -1.28 24.30 -15.88
CA ASP A 69 -0.54 25.54 -15.64
C ASP A 69 -0.42 25.95 -14.16
N GLN A 70 -1.38 25.52 -13.33
CA GLN A 70 -1.43 25.82 -11.90
C GLN A 70 -1.27 24.57 -11.04
N VAL A 71 -0.19 23.80 -11.26
CA VAL A 71 0.11 22.63 -10.40
C VAL A 71 0.25 23.08 -8.95
N PRO A 72 -0.60 22.58 -8.04
CA PRO A 72 -0.61 23.05 -6.65
C PRO A 72 0.52 22.40 -5.84
N ILE A 73 1.71 22.97 -5.91
CA ILE A 73 2.90 22.45 -5.21
C ILE A 73 2.67 22.37 -3.70
N GLY A 74 1.98 23.37 -3.11
CA GLY A 74 1.60 23.37 -1.70
C GLY A 74 0.59 22.27 -1.30
N GLY A 75 -0.02 21.61 -2.29
CA GLY A 75 -0.91 20.46 -2.10
C GLY A 75 -0.20 19.11 -2.18
N VAL A 76 1.10 19.06 -2.36
CA VAL A 76 1.86 17.81 -2.38
C VAL A 76 1.91 17.21 -0.98
N ILE A 77 1.36 16.01 -0.81
CA ILE A 77 1.32 15.29 0.47
C ILE A 77 2.34 14.16 0.56
N ALA A 78 2.80 13.63 -0.57
CA ALA A 78 3.82 12.59 -0.62
C ALA A 78 4.57 12.61 -1.95
N THR A 79 5.85 12.24 -1.89
CA THR A 79 6.67 11.90 -3.04
C THR A 79 6.99 10.42 -3.00
N LEU A 80 6.98 9.75 -4.14
CA LEU A 80 7.17 8.32 -4.26
C LEU A 80 8.26 8.05 -5.30
N SER A 81 9.11 7.11 -5.02
CA SER A 81 10.10 6.58 -5.95
C SER A 81 10.19 5.07 -5.77
N GLY A 82 10.57 4.38 -6.82
CA GLY A 82 10.72 2.94 -6.78
C GLY A 82 11.50 2.43 -7.98
N LEU A 83 11.98 1.22 -7.89
CA LEU A 83 12.69 0.55 -8.98
C LEU A 83 11.69 -0.11 -9.91
N ARG A 84 11.90 0.03 -11.20
CA ARG A 84 11.17 -0.68 -12.24
C ARG A 84 12.10 -1.68 -12.91
N ALA A 85 11.66 -2.93 -13.01
CA ALA A 85 12.40 -3.95 -13.73
C ALA A 85 12.37 -3.64 -15.24
N HIS A 86 13.53 -3.26 -15.78
CA HIS A 86 13.73 -3.02 -17.20
C HIS A 86 14.64 -4.08 -17.77
N GLY A 87 14.28 -4.63 -18.94
CA GLY A 87 15.08 -5.60 -19.66
C GLY A 87 15.80 -4.94 -20.85
N ASP A 88 16.98 -5.42 -21.17
CA ASP A 88 17.81 -4.98 -22.30
C ASP A 88 17.19 -5.29 -23.65
N GLN A 89 16.22 -6.21 -23.70
CA GLN A 89 15.50 -6.59 -24.93
C GLN A 89 14.32 -5.66 -25.26
N GLY A 90 13.96 -4.73 -24.35
CA GLY A 90 12.86 -3.77 -24.57
C GLY A 90 11.46 -4.38 -24.51
N ASP A 91 11.32 -5.63 -24.06
CA ASP A 91 10.04 -6.31 -23.88
C ASP A 91 10.07 -7.25 -22.68
N PHE A 92 8.93 -7.83 -22.33
CA PHE A 92 8.80 -8.80 -21.25
C PHE A 92 9.58 -10.09 -21.60
N VAL A 93 10.28 -10.62 -20.62
CA VAL A 93 10.93 -11.92 -20.73
C VAL A 93 10.04 -12.96 -20.06
N VAL A 94 9.20 -13.63 -20.85
CA VAL A 94 8.20 -14.58 -20.34
C VAL A 94 8.35 -15.93 -21.03
N GLY A 95 8.41 -17.00 -20.26
CA GLY A 95 8.46 -18.38 -20.77
C GLY A 95 9.56 -19.22 -20.15
N GLU A 96 9.71 -20.42 -20.67
CA GLU A 96 10.77 -21.36 -20.28
C GLU A 96 12.12 -20.88 -20.81
N VAL A 97 13.14 -20.99 -19.97
CA VAL A 97 14.51 -20.63 -20.36
C VAL A 97 15.10 -21.76 -21.21
N PRO A 98 15.59 -21.49 -22.45
CA PRO A 98 16.05 -22.53 -23.38
C PRO A 98 17.14 -23.44 -22.79
N ASP A 99 18.07 -22.87 -22.04
CA ASP A 99 19.22 -23.59 -21.49
C ASP A 99 18.99 -24.10 -20.05
N ALA A 100 17.79 -23.95 -19.51
CA ALA A 100 17.41 -24.39 -18.18
C ALA A 100 16.01 -25.00 -18.18
N PRO A 101 15.84 -26.26 -18.56
CA PRO A 101 14.55 -26.93 -18.57
C PRO A 101 13.83 -26.83 -17.22
N PHE A 102 12.53 -26.62 -17.24
CA PHE A 102 11.66 -26.40 -16.07
C PHE A 102 11.89 -25.06 -15.33
N PHE A 103 12.75 -24.18 -15.83
CA PHE A 103 12.89 -22.84 -15.30
C PHE A 103 12.07 -21.86 -16.15
N PHE A 104 11.07 -21.25 -15.55
CA PHE A 104 10.16 -20.31 -16.21
C PHE A 104 10.37 -18.90 -15.68
N ASN A 105 10.49 -17.94 -16.58
CA ASN A 105 10.60 -16.52 -16.27
C ASN A 105 9.27 -15.78 -16.45
N ALA A 106 9.05 -14.78 -15.61
CA ALA A 106 8.19 -13.64 -15.83
C ALA A 106 8.97 -12.39 -15.38
N ALA A 107 9.98 -12.02 -16.18
CA ALA A 107 10.96 -10.99 -15.86
C ALA A 107 10.81 -9.78 -16.78
N ALA A 108 11.48 -8.68 -16.45
CA ALA A 108 11.43 -7.41 -17.18
C ALA A 108 9.99 -6.87 -17.36
N MET A 109 9.09 -7.21 -16.45
CA MET A 109 7.68 -6.84 -16.54
C MET A 109 7.48 -5.41 -16.04
N GLU A 110 7.90 -4.46 -16.83
CA GLU A 110 7.65 -3.05 -16.61
C GLU A 110 6.21 -2.63 -17.02
N SER A 111 5.98 -1.40 -17.37
CA SER A 111 4.65 -0.96 -17.85
C SER A 111 4.35 -1.54 -19.25
N PRO A 112 3.19 -2.17 -19.46
CA PRO A 112 2.00 -2.30 -18.61
C PRO A 112 1.88 -3.63 -17.83
N GLY A 113 2.94 -4.08 -17.20
CA GLY A 113 3.04 -5.42 -16.58
C GLY A 113 1.91 -5.75 -15.59
N LEU A 114 1.49 -4.81 -14.76
CA LEU A 114 0.38 -5.05 -13.83
C LEU A 114 -0.94 -5.37 -14.56
N THR A 115 -1.23 -4.67 -15.64
CA THR A 115 -2.43 -4.92 -16.47
C THR A 115 -2.30 -6.24 -17.24
N ALA A 116 -1.09 -6.59 -17.70
CA ALA A 116 -0.82 -7.81 -18.45
C ALA A 116 -0.72 -9.06 -17.54
N ALA A 117 -0.48 -8.88 -16.24
CA ALA A 117 -0.18 -9.97 -15.31
C ALA A 117 -1.20 -11.13 -15.33
N PRO A 118 -2.53 -10.91 -15.38
CA PRO A 118 -3.48 -12.01 -15.44
C PRO A 118 -3.30 -12.88 -16.70
N ALA A 119 -3.15 -12.25 -17.88
CA ALA A 119 -2.96 -12.97 -19.14
C ALA A 119 -1.62 -13.72 -19.18
N VAL A 120 -0.55 -13.08 -18.67
CA VAL A 120 0.77 -13.72 -18.56
C VAL A 120 0.72 -14.91 -17.61
N ALA A 121 0.01 -14.78 -16.49
CA ALA A 121 -0.14 -15.87 -15.52
C ALA A 121 -0.91 -17.06 -16.12
N GLU A 122 -1.98 -16.83 -16.88
CA GLU A 122 -2.72 -17.88 -17.58
C GLU A 122 -1.85 -18.58 -18.60
N TRP A 123 -1.16 -17.82 -19.42
CA TRP A 123 -0.25 -18.36 -20.45
C TRP A 123 0.88 -19.19 -19.83
N LEU A 124 1.55 -18.68 -18.78
CA LEU A 124 2.60 -19.43 -18.08
C LEU A 124 2.07 -20.71 -17.44
N ALA A 125 0.89 -20.65 -16.81
CA ALA A 125 0.28 -21.84 -16.22
C ALA A 125 0.01 -22.93 -17.27
N GLU A 126 -0.38 -22.55 -18.48
CA GLU A 126 -0.55 -23.50 -19.58
C GLU A 126 0.78 -24.09 -20.03
N GLN A 127 1.83 -23.28 -20.19
CA GLN A 127 3.16 -23.77 -20.57
C GLN A 127 3.70 -24.74 -19.51
N ILE A 128 3.67 -24.35 -18.25
CA ILE A 128 4.10 -25.21 -17.13
C ILE A 128 3.29 -26.51 -17.10
N GLY A 129 1.97 -26.44 -17.27
CA GLY A 129 1.10 -27.61 -17.33
C GLY A 129 1.49 -28.57 -18.47
N ARG A 130 1.82 -28.07 -19.65
CA ARG A 130 2.29 -28.88 -20.80
C ARG A 130 3.66 -29.52 -20.51
N THR A 131 4.61 -28.73 -20.00
CA THR A 131 5.96 -29.23 -19.69
C THR A 131 5.95 -30.31 -18.60
N LEU A 132 5.11 -30.14 -17.56
CA LEU A 132 4.99 -31.10 -16.47
C LEU A 132 4.00 -32.23 -16.75
N ASN A 133 3.36 -32.24 -17.91
CA ASN A 133 2.25 -33.15 -18.24
C ASN A 133 1.17 -33.19 -17.15
N ALA A 134 0.93 -32.05 -16.52
CA ALA A 134 0.00 -31.89 -15.41
C ALA A 134 -1.37 -31.41 -15.91
N GLN A 135 -2.43 -32.04 -15.44
CA GLN A 135 -3.77 -31.54 -15.71
C GLN A 135 -4.02 -30.28 -14.88
N ARG A 136 -4.49 -29.23 -15.55
CA ARG A 136 -4.91 -27.99 -14.87
C ARG A 136 -6.05 -28.29 -13.90
N SER A 137 -5.79 -28.22 -12.61
CA SER A 137 -6.87 -28.20 -11.63
C SER A 137 -7.60 -26.87 -11.73
N THR A 138 -8.88 -26.89 -11.97
CA THR A 138 -9.72 -25.70 -11.86
C THR A 138 -9.81 -25.33 -10.39
N PHE A 139 -8.98 -24.38 -9.96
CA PHE A 139 -9.18 -23.79 -8.65
C PHE A 139 -10.51 -23.03 -8.69
N ASN A 140 -11.47 -23.53 -7.95
CA ASN A 140 -12.68 -22.76 -7.69
C ASN A 140 -12.29 -21.63 -6.74
N VAL A 141 -11.94 -20.47 -7.33
CA VAL A 141 -11.62 -19.28 -6.53
C VAL A 141 -12.92 -18.86 -5.86
N GLN A 142 -13.10 -19.28 -4.61
CA GLN A 142 -14.14 -18.69 -3.78
C GLN A 142 -13.74 -17.22 -3.57
N HIS A 143 -14.41 -16.34 -4.27
CA HIS A 143 -14.34 -14.92 -3.98
C HIS A 143 -14.91 -14.71 -2.58
N THR A 144 -14.02 -14.59 -1.58
CA THR A 144 -14.44 -14.06 -0.29
C THR A 144 -15.04 -12.68 -0.53
N ALA A 145 -16.22 -12.43 0.03
CA ALA A 145 -16.88 -11.14 -0.11
C ALA A 145 -15.88 -10.02 0.20
N ALA A 146 -15.75 -9.08 -0.73
CA ALA A 146 -14.83 -7.97 -0.55
C ALA A 146 -15.23 -7.21 0.72
N TRP A 147 -14.28 -7.07 1.63
CA TRP A 147 -14.49 -6.30 2.84
C TRP A 147 -14.84 -4.85 2.49
N LYS A 148 -16.00 -4.38 2.99
CA LYS A 148 -16.48 -3.03 2.75
C LYS A 148 -15.89 -2.08 3.79
N PRO A 149 -15.04 -1.11 3.40
CA PRO A 149 -14.47 -0.17 4.36
C PRO A 149 -15.55 0.73 4.97
N PHE A 150 -15.41 1.10 6.23
CA PHE A 150 -16.37 1.93 6.96
C PHE A 150 -16.71 3.24 6.23
N ARG A 151 -15.73 3.84 5.55
CA ARG A 151 -15.93 5.06 4.74
C ARG A 151 -16.89 4.87 3.57
N ALA A 152 -17.09 3.63 3.08
CA ALA A 152 -17.98 3.29 1.97
C ALA A 152 -19.35 2.75 2.45
N MET A 153 -19.54 2.60 3.77
CA MET A 153 -20.81 2.17 4.35
C MET A 153 -21.82 3.30 4.35
N THR A 154 -23.08 2.95 4.16
CA THR A 154 -24.22 3.84 4.41
C THR A 154 -24.37 4.10 5.90
N ASP A 155 -25.14 5.12 6.30
CA ASP A 155 -25.34 5.44 7.71
C ASP A 155 -26.02 4.30 8.48
N ALA A 156 -26.98 3.59 7.85
CA ALA A 156 -27.60 2.42 8.45
C ALA A 156 -26.61 1.28 8.69
N GLU A 157 -25.71 1.00 7.72
CA GLU A 157 -24.64 0.01 7.86
C GLU A 157 -23.65 0.39 8.95
N ARG A 158 -23.29 1.68 9.07
CA ARG A 158 -22.41 2.18 10.14
C ARG A 158 -23.04 2.00 11.52
N VAL A 159 -24.32 2.33 11.67
CA VAL A 159 -25.06 2.11 12.92
C VAL A 159 -25.05 0.64 13.29
N ALA A 160 -25.36 -0.25 12.34
CA ALA A 160 -25.35 -1.69 12.58
C ALA A 160 -23.95 -2.19 12.96
N ALA A 161 -22.91 -1.79 12.24
CA ALA A 161 -21.54 -2.16 12.53
C ALA A 161 -21.07 -1.69 13.93
N ILE A 162 -21.45 -0.47 14.36
CA ILE A 162 -21.12 0.06 15.68
C ILE A 162 -21.88 -0.71 16.78
N ALA A 163 -23.11 -1.13 16.51
CA ALA A 163 -23.90 -1.91 17.45
C ALA A 163 -23.31 -3.33 17.65
N GLU A 164 -22.79 -3.92 16.59
CA GLU A 164 -22.12 -5.23 16.62
C GLU A 164 -20.72 -5.14 17.28
N ASP A 165 -19.92 -4.18 16.88
CA ASP A 165 -18.58 -3.93 17.45
C ASP A 165 -18.39 -2.41 17.69
N PRO A 166 -18.43 -1.96 18.97
CA PRO A 166 -18.23 -0.55 19.32
C PRO A 166 -16.91 0.06 18.85
N SER A 167 -15.92 -0.75 18.46
CA SER A 167 -14.65 -0.28 17.92
C SER A 167 -14.79 0.37 16.53
N TYR A 168 -15.89 0.11 15.80
CA TYR A 168 -16.26 0.86 14.60
C TYR A 168 -16.64 2.32 14.89
N GLY A 169 -17.08 2.64 16.11
CA GLY A 169 -17.34 4.02 16.54
C GLY A 169 -16.09 4.83 16.85
N ARG A 170 -14.91 4.22 16.92
CA ARG A 170 -13.65 4.87 17.25
C ARG A 170 -12.81 5.13 16.02
N ILE A 171 -12.80 6.37 15.52
CA ILE A 171 -12.01 6.78 14.35
C ILE A 171 -10.53 6.90 14.73
N VAL A 172 -9.68 6.12 14.11
CA VAL A 172 -8.21 6.15 14.25
C VAL A 172 -7.59 7.11 13.24
N CYS A 173 -7.98 7.03 11.97
CA CYS A 173 -7.48 7.93 10.94
C CYS A 173 -8.61 8.83 10.40
N ARG A 174 -8.61 10.11 10.76
CA ARG A 174 -9.63 11.07 10.32
C ARG A 174 -9.54 11.41 8.83
N CYS A 175 -8.31 11.47 8.28
CA CYS A 175 -8.10 11.84 6.87
C CYS A 175 -8.68 10.78 5.90
N GLU A 176 -8.63 9.51 6.28
CA GLU A 176 -9.10 8.38 5.47
C GLU A 176 -10.35 7.71 6.06
N ASN A 177 -10.88 8.25 7.17
CA ASN A 177 -12.04 7.74 7.88
C ASN A 177 -11.93 6.24 8.22
N VAL A 178 -10.78 5.85 8.81
CA VAL A 178 -10.50 4.48 9.22
C VAL A 178 -10.75 4.30 10.71
N THR A 179 -11.49 3.26 11.07
CA THR A 179 -11.89 2.93 12.44
C THR A 179 -10.87 2.03 13.14
N GLU A 180 -10.99 1.90 14.45
CA GLU A 180 -10.19 0.95 15.24
C GLU A 180 -10.52 -0.51 14.85
N ALA A 181 -11.80 -0.83 14.62
CA ALA A 181 -12.21 -2.15 14.16
C ALA A 181 -11.48 -2.57 12.88
N GLU A 182 -11.38 -1.66 11.90
CA GLU A 182 -10.68 -1.90 10.65
C GLU A 182 -9.18 -2.15 10.85
N VAL A 183 -8.54 -1.40 11.74
CA VAL A 183 -7.12 -1.62 12.06
C VAL A 183 -6.92 -2.99 12.72
N ARG A 184 -7.77 -3.35 13.70
CA ARG A 184 -7.73 -4.65 14.37
C ARG A 184 -7.98 -5.81 13.40
N ALA A 185 -8.97 -5.68 12.54
CA ALA A 185 -9.26 -6.67 11.50
C ALA A 185 -8.08 -6.88 10.54
N ALA A 186 -7.39 -5.79 10.15
CA ALA A 186 -6.19 -5.88 9.32
C ALA A 186 -5.02 -6.60 10.01
N ILE A 187 -4.95 -6.57 11.33
CA ILE A 187 -3.92 -7.27 12.11
C ILE A 187 -4.30 -8.76 12.31
N ARG A 188 -5.58 -9.04 12.55
CA ARG A 188 -6.10 -10.37 12.89
C ARG A 188 -6.32 -11.29 11.69
N CYS A 189 -6.39 -10.73 10.45
CA CYS A 189 -6.63 -11.54 9.27
C CYS A 189 -5.50 -12.56 9.02
N ARG A 190 -5.77 -13.59 8.21
CA ARG A 190 -4.85 -14.74 7.97
C ARG A 190 -3.42 -14.30 7.59
N ILE A 191 -3.26 -13.26 6.78
CA ILE A 191 -1.97 -12.63 6.48
C ILE A 191 -1.99 -11.25 7.14
N GLY A 192 -1.96 -11.24 8.48
CA GLY A 192 -2.17 -10.06 9.29
C GLY A 192 -1.05 -9.02 9.19
N ALA A 193 -1.43 -7.77 9.38
CA ALA A 193 -0.47 -6.66 9.47
C ALA A 193 0.44 -6.82 10.70
N ARG A 194 1.73 -6.55 10.53
CA ARG A 194 2.75 -6.61 11.58
C ARG A 194 3.52 -5.30 11.74
N THR A 195 3.40 -4.41 10.77
CA THR A 195 4.10 -3.13 10.71
C THR A 195 3.11 -1.99 10.45
N LEU A 196 3.54 -0.75 10.61
CA LEU A 196 2.71 0.41 10.27
C LEU A 196 2.31 0.42 8.78
N ASP A 197 3.26 0.12 7.90
CA ASP A 197 3.00 0.14 6.47
C ASP A 197 2.09 -1.03 6.05
N ASP A 198 2.08 -2.13 6.80
CA ASP A 198 1.10 -3.20 6.55
C ASP A 198 -0.32 -2.78 6.87
N VAL A 199 -0.53 -2.08 8.00
CA VAL A 199 -1.82 -1.47 8.35
C VAL A 199 -2.20 -0.44 7.31
N LYS A 200 -1.27 0.45 6.94
CA LYS A 200 -1.48 1.49 5.93
C LYS A 200 -1.95 0.92 4.59
N ARG A 201 -1.29 -0.15 4.10
CA ARG A 201 -1.64 -0.78 2.81
C ARG A 201 -3.00 -1.47 2.84
N ARG A 202 -3.44 -1.99 3.98
CA ARG A 202 -4.72 -2.70 4.12
C ARG A 202 -5.90 -1.77 4.39
N THR A 203 -5.67 -0.72 5.19
CA THR A 203 -6.75 0.15 5.67
C THR A 203 -6.72 1.56 5.10
N ARG A 204 -5.58 2.00 4.56
CA ARG A 204 -5.25 3.39 4.19
C ARG A 204 -4.96 4.32 5.37
N ALA A 205 -4.97 3.86 6.62
CA ALA A 205 -4.54 4.67 7.75
C ALA A 205 -3.12 5.21 7.52
N GLY A 206 -2.95 6.54 7.58
CA GLY A 206 -1.68 7.21 7.28
C GLY A 206 -1.47 7.64 5.82
N MET A 207 -2.44 7.40 4.91
CA MET A 207 -2.35 7.82 3.50
C MET A 207 -2.94 9.21 3.22
N GLY A 208 -3.61 9.81 4.19
CA GLY A 208 -4.22 11.12 3.99
C GLY A 208 -3.23 12.26 4.12
N ARG A 209 -3.76 13.49 4.09
CA ARG A 209 -3.00 14.76 4.11
C ARG A 209 -1.89 14.83 5.16
N CYS A 210 -2.11 14.32 6.38
CA CYS A 210 -1.12 14.39 7.47
C CYS A 210 -0.06 13.28 7.40
N GLN A 211 -0.16 12.32 6.46
CA GLN A 211 0.79 11.21 6.25
C GLN A 211 1.14 10.46 7.55
N GLY A 212 0.13 10.20 8.38
CA GLY A 212 0.29 9.47 9.64
C GLY A 212 0.56 10.34 10.87
N GLY A 213 0.72 11.66 10.72
CA GLY A 213 1.10 12.55 11.81
C GLY A 213 0.19 12.47 13.04
N PHE A 214 -1.09 12.15 12.88
CA PHE A 214 -2.04 12.02 14.01
C PHE A 214 -2.41 10.57 14.33
N CYS A 215 -2.51 9.68 13.34
CA CYS A 215 -2.97 8.32 13.58
C CYS A 215 -1.87 7.34 13.97
N THR A 216 -0.60 7.62 13.67
CA THR A 216 0.53 6.72 13.95
C THR A 216 0.60 6.28 15.42
N PRO A 217 0.52 7.17 16.44
CA PRO A 217 0.58 6.73 17.84
C PRO A 217 -0.54 5.75 18.20
N ARG A 218 -1.75 5.98 17.68
CA ARG A 218 -2.89 5.08 17.94
C ARG A 218 -2.73 3.73 17.22
N VAL A 219 -2.25 3.73 15.98
CA VAL A 219 -1.97 2.48 15.25
C VAL A 219 -0.86 1.69 15.94
N VAL A 220 0.20 2.35 16.43
CA VAL A 220 1.26 1.69 17.22
C VAL A 220 0.68 1.06 18.48
N ALA A 221 -0.18 1.77 19.21
CA ALA A 221 -0.82 1.24 20.41
C ALA A 221 -1.64 -0.03 20.10
N ILE A 222 -2.45 0.00 19.04
CA ILE A 222 -3.25 -1.16 18.63
C ILE A 222 -2.36 -2.33 18.19
N LEU A 223 -1.27 -2.07 17.45
CA LEU A 223 -0.29 -3.10 17.08
C LEU A 223 0.35 -3.73 18.34
N CYS A 224 0.72 -2.91 19.34
CA CYS A 224 1.26 -3.42 20.60
C CYS A 224 0.26 -4.31 21.32
N GLU A 225 -0.99 -3.87 21.43
CA GLU A 225 -2.07 -4.63 22.09
C GLU A 225 -2.33 -5.97 21.38
N GLU A 226 -2.47 -5.97 20.05
CA GLU A 226 -2.83 -7.16 19.27
C GLU A 226 -1.68 -8.16 19.13
N LEU A 227 -0.44 -7.69 19.09
CA LEU A 227 0.73 -8.54 18.87
C LEU A 227 1.49 -8.88 20.15
N GLY A 228 1.14 -8.26 21.28
CA GLY A 228 1.87 -8.41 22.53
C GLY A 228 3.29 -7.84 22.48
N LEU A 229 3.51 -6.79 21.68
CA LEU A 229 4.81 -6.18 21.46
C LEU A 229 4.95 -4.87 22.23
N LYS A 230 6.19 -4.50 22.54
CA LYS A 230 6.51 -3.17 23.09
C LYS A 230 6.59 -2.14 21.95
N PRO A 231 6.35 -0.85 22.23
CA PRO A 231 6.40 0.20 21.20
C PRO A 231 7.73 0.26 20.43
N GLU A 232 8.86 -0.04 21.10
CA GLU A 232 10.20 -0.06 20.49
C GLU A 232 10.39 -1.20 19.49
N GLN A 233 9.55 -2.23 19.56
CA GLN A 233 9.58 -3.37 18.65
C GLN A 233 8.72 -3.14 17.40
N ILE A 234 7.87 -2.11 17.40
CA ILE A 234 7.06 -1.76 16.24
C ILE A 234 7.93 -1.08 15.19
N THR A 235 7.89 -1.61 13.99
CA THR A 235 8.62 -1.08 12.84
C THR A 235 7.69 -0.38 11.85
N LYS A 236 8.27 0.48 11.03
CA LYS A 236 7.54 1.12 9.94
C LYS A 236 7.22 0.12 8.82
N PHE A 237 8.23 -0.67 8.37
CA PHE A 237 8.10 -1.63 7.26
C PHE A 237 8.92 -2.92 7.46
N GLY A 238 9.35 -3.23 8.68
CA GLY A 238 10.24 -4.37 9.00
C GLY A 238 11.72 -3.98 9.01
N GLY A 239 12.58 -4.96 9.25
CA GLY A 239 14.04 -4.86 9.03
C GLY A 239 14.75 -3.64 9.60
N GLY A 240 14.67 -3.36 10.91
CA GLY A 240 15.41 -2.25 11.52
C GLY A 240 14.79 -0.86 11.32
N SER A 241 13.59 -0.76 10.74
CA SER A 241 12.84 0.50 10.60
C SER A 241 12.04 0.84 11.86
N ASN A 242 12.65 0.72 13.03
CA ASN A 242 12.03 1.01 14.31
C ASN A 242 11.64 2.50 14.40
N LEU A 243 10.46 2.76 14.96
CA LEU A 243 9.96 4.13 15.12
C LEU A 243 10.53 4.80 16.36
N LEU A 244 10.79 4.01 17.39
CA LEU A 244 11.33 4.47 18.64
C LEU A 244 12.69 3.83 18.85
N VAL A 245 13.66 4.67 19.22
CA VAL A 245 15.02 4.24 19.59
C VAL A 245 15.12 4.43 21.09
N THR A 246 15.43 3.37 21.82
CA THR A 246 15.74 3.48 23.25
C THR A 246 17.13 4.09 23.42
N THR A 247 17.17 5.32 23.87
CA THR A 247 18.43 5.92 24.32
C THR A 247 18.73 5.41 25.74
N PRO A 248 19.95 4.93 26.06
CA PRO A 248 20.29 4.57 27.43
C PRO A 248 19.97 5.72 28.39
N GLY A 249 19.13 5.46 29.41
CA GLY A 249 18.69 6.47 30.36
C GLY A 249 17.42 7.27 29.98
N ALA A 250 16.84 7.07 28.80
CA ALA A 250 15.55 7.64 28.47
C ALA A 250 14.43 6.98 29.29
N ARG A 251 13.49 7.82 29.83
CA ARG A 251 12.27 7.28 30.43
C ARG A 251 11.48 6.52 29.36
N PRO A 252 10.86 5.36 29.69
CA PRO A 252 10.01 4.67 28.74
C PRO A 252 8.93 5.62 28.23
N ALA A 253 8.76 5.67 26.90
CA ALA A 253 7.73 6.48 26.28
C ALA A 253 6.35 5.97 26.73
N THR A 254 5.71 6.70 27.63
CA THR A 254 4.30 6.45 27.97
C THR A 254 3.46 7.01 26.83
N LEU A 255 2.97 6.16 25.99
CA LEU A 255 2.00 6.51 24.92
C LEU A 255 0.62 6.83 25.50
N GLY A 256 0.51 7.59 26.58
CA GLY A 256 -0.77 8.09 27.11
C GLY A 256 -1.87 7.03 27.32
N LEU A 257 -1.51 5.77 27.41
CA LEU A 257 -2.41 4.65 27.66
C LEU A 257 -2.48 4.45 29.17
N SER A 258 -3.61 4.75 29.78
CA SER A 258 -3.83 4.43 31.18
C SER A 258 -3.75 2.90 31.37
N PRO A 259 -3.06 2.41 32.43
CA PRO A 259 -2.90 0.98 32.71
C PRO A 259 -4.21 0.21 32.96
N GLU A 260 -5.31 0.93 33.18
CA GLU A 260 -6.56 0.38 33.72
C GLU A 260 -7.38 -0.48 32.74
N ARG A 261 -6.93 -0.71 31.50
CA ARG A 261 -7.68 -1.54 30.52
C ARG A 261 -7.03 -2.86 30.16
N CYS A 262 -5.96 -3.27 30.81
CA CYS A 262 -5.24 -4.50 30.44
C CYS A 262 -5.72 -5.76 31.17
N GLU A 263 -6.44 -5.64 32.28
CA GLU A 263 -6.83 -6.83 33.09
C GLU A 263 -7.96 -7.66 32.46
N SER A 264 -8.81 -7.09 31.60
CA SER A 264 -9.93 -7.82 30.97
C SER A 264 -9.59 -8.57 29.68
N CYS A 265 -8.37 -8.44 29.13
CA CYS A 265 -7.96 -9.09 27.89
C CYS A 265 -7.25 -10.44 28.10
N VAL A 266 -6.90 -10.81 29.33
CA VAL A 266 -6.15 -12.04 29.60
C VAL A 266 -7.06 -13.28 29.60
N GLU A 267 -8.35 -13.13 29.90
CA GLU A 267 -9.29 -14.25 30.05
C GLU A 267 -9.94 -14.75 28.75
N ARG A 268 -9.65 -14.18 27.56
CA ARG A 268 -10.29 -14.60 26.30
C ARG A 268 -9.36 -15.33 25.33
N ARG A 269 -8.33 -16.02 25.82
CA ARG A 269 -7.42 -16.81 24.96
C ARG A 269 -7.82 -18.27 24.75
N GLU A 270 -8.95 -18.75 25.27
CA GLU A 270 -9.30 -20.17 25.23
C GLU A 270 -10.39 -20.58 24.23
N VAL A 271 -10.85 -19.75 23.33
CA VAL A 271 -11.87 -20.20 22.35
C VAL A 271 -11.44 -19.81 20.95
N CYS A 272 -10.60 -20.62 20.33
CA CYS A 272 -10.51 -20.84 18.87
C CYS A 272 -9.54 -22.00 18.58
N HIS A 273 -9.94 -23.21 18.97
CA HIS A 273 -9.53 -24.45 18.34
C HIS A 273 -10.83 -25.17 17.97
N ASP A 274 -11.17 -25.08 16.68
CA ASP A 274 -11.69 -26.17 15.84
C ASP A 274 -11.83 -25.62 14.42
#